data_3cc8dfbbccd08676d4a07c503c425d93
#
_entry.id   3cc8dfbbccd08676d4a07c503c425d93
#
_cell.length_a   1.000
_cell.length_b   1.000
_cell.length_c   1.000
_cell.angle_alpha   90.00
_cell.angle_beta   90.00
_cell.angle_gamma   90.00
#
_symmetry.space_group_name_H-M   'P 1'
#
loop_
_entity.id
_entity.type
_entity.pdbx_description
1 polymer ?
#
loop_
_entity_poly.entity_id
_entity_poly.type
_entity_poly.pdbx_seq_one_letter_code
_entity_poly.pdbx_strand_id
1 'polypeptide(L)'
;MGKFTLIKKEGKARRARFETVHGTIETPVFMNVGTSAAIKGGISTMDLKEVNCQVELSNTYHLHIRPGDDLIYRMGGLHKFFNWDRPVLTDSGGFQVFSLAKLRKITEEGVTFNSHMDGKRIFMGPEESMRIQSHLGSTIAMAFDECVENPAPYQYVKNSHERTIRWLKRCRAEMDRLNAEEGTVNPSQMLFGINQGGTYEDLRIENMKAIREIECDGYAIGGLAVGESADVMYHIIETVEPYMPVDKPRYLMGVGTPQNIVEAVYRGVDFFDCVMPSRNARHGNLFTWKGKINLLNEKYAEDERPIAEECGCPACKNYSRSYIRHLFKAREALGMRLAVLHNLYFYNDLMQKIRDALDEGRYEEFYHTYVDLLAERRKD
;
A
#
# COMPACT_ATOMS: atom_id res chain seq x y z
N MET A 1 5.02 11.80 17.57
CA MET A 1 3.73 11.78 16.86
C MET A 1 3.87 12.49 15.54
N GLY A 2 3.40 11.86 14.46
CA GLY A 2 3.31 12.52 13.15
C GLY A 2 2.28 13.64 13.18
N LYS A 3 2.53 14.72 12.42
CA LYS A 3 1.59 15.83 12.29
C LYS A 3 0.96 15.80 10.91
N PHE A 4 -0.36 15.55 10.86
CA PHE A 4 -1.13 15.64 9.63
C PHE A 4 -1.74 17.04 9.50
N THR A 5 -1.43 17.72 8.41
CA THR A 5 -1.91 19.08 8.14
C THR A 5 -2.69 19.09 6.83
N LEU A 6 -4.01 19.25 6.92
CA LEU A 6 -4.86 19.44 5.76
C LEU A 6 -4.58 20.81 5.15
N ILE A 7 -4.18 20.85 3.87
CA ILE A 7 -3.82 22.08 3.14
C ILE A 7 -5.04 22.58 2.36
N LYS A 8 -5.72 21.67 1.62
CA LYS A 8 -6.83 22.03 0.76
C LYS A 8 -7.82 20.87 0.64
N LYS A 9 -9.07 21.20 0.38
CA LYS A 9 -10.16 20.26 0.07
C LYS A 9 -10.88 20.68 -1.19
N GLU A 10 -11.24 19.72 -2.04
CA GLU A 10 -12.14 19.90 -3.17
C GLU A 10 -13.17 18.76 -3.12
N GLY A 11 -14.42 19.08 -2.80
CA GLY A 11 -15.39 18.06 -2.41
C GLY A 11 -14.92 17.26 -1.19
N LYS A 12 -14.78 15.93 -1.36
CA LYS A 12 -14.19 15.05 -0.35
C LYS A 12 -12.67 14.85 -0.55
N ALA A 13 -12.15 15.11 -1.75
CA ALA A 13 -10.73 14.96 -2.06
C ALA A 13 -9.87 15.89 -1.20
N ARG A 14 -8.73 15.39 -0.73
CA ARG A 14 -7.91 16.04 0.30
C ARG A 14 -6.46 16.20 -0.17
N ARG A 15 -5.94 17.41 -0.08
CA ARG A 15 -4.52 17.72 -0.21
C ARG A 15 -3.96 17.98 1.17
N ALA A 16 -3.01 17.17 1.61
CA ALA A 16 -2.46 17.32 2.95
C ALA A 16 -0.95 17.02 2.98
N ARG A 17 -0.34 17.28 4.13
CA ARG A 17 1.05 16.99 4.47
C ARG A 17 1.10 16.19 5.75
N PHE A 18 1.89 15.11 5.76
CA PHE A 18 2.09 14.29 6.94
C PHE A 18 3.58 14.28 7.31
N GLU A 19 3.90 14.96 8.39
CA GLU A 19 5.27 15.08 8.91
C GLU A 19 5.63 13.83 9.71
N THR A 20 6.79 13.24 9.43
CA THR A 20 7.29 12.04 10.11
C THR A 20 8.77 12.22 10.48
N VAL A 21 9.31 11.33 11.31
CA VAL A 21 10.74 11.34 11.69
C VAL A 21 11.68 11.05 10.50
N HIS A 22 11.17 10.43 9.42
CA HIS A 22 11.94 10.10 8.22
C HIS A 22 11.58 11.00 7.02
N GLY A 23 10.98 12.15 7.27
CA GLY A 23 10.62 13.13 6.25
C GLY A 23 9.11 13.36 6.13
N THR A 24 8.75 14.28 5.27
CA THR A 24 7.37 14.69 5.02
C THR A 24 6.78 13.89 3.88
N ILE A 25 5.53 13.44 4.05
CA ILE A 25 4.74 12.78 3.02
C ILE A 25 3.71 13.78 2.49
N GLU A 26 3.76 14.07 1.21
CA GLU A 26 2.76 14.87 0.50
C GLU A 26 1.63 13.97 0.01
N THR A 27 0.41 14.21 0.47
CA THR A 27 -0.75 13.37 0.12
C THR A 27 -1.68 14.06 -0.88
N PRO A 28 -2.42 13.30 -1.71
CA PRO A 28 -2.46 11.82 -1.81
C PRO A 28 -1.13 11.21 -2.25
N VAL A 29 -0.87 9.96 -1.78
CA VAL A 29 0.40 9.26 -2.02
C VAL A 29 0.17 7.78 -2.34
N PHE A 30 0.99 7.24 -3.24
CA PHE A 30 1.09 5.80 -3.49
C PHE A 30 2.37 5.26 -2.87
N MET A 31 2.25 4.21 -2.06
CA MET A 31 3.37 3.51 -1.42
C MET A 31 3.82 2.36 -2.31
N ASN A 32 5.08 2.41 -2.76
CA ASN A 32 5.62 1.38 -3.62
C ASN A 32 5.96 0.12 -2.81
N VAL A 33 5.40 -1.04 -3.19
CA VAL A 33 5.47 -2.26 -2.38
C VAL A 33 6.76 -3.04 -2.64
N GLY A 34 7.63 -3.08 -1.62
CA GLY A 34 8.83 -3.89 -1.56
C GLY A 34 8.68 -5.05 -0.59
N THR A 35 8.16 -6.19 -1.05
CA THR A 35 7.76 -7.35 -0.24
C THR A 35 8.81 -7.79 0.79
N SER A 36 10.09 -7.76 0.44
CA SER A 36 11.20 -8.20 1.29
C SER A 36 12.32 -7.16 1.29
N ALA A 37 11.99 -5.91 1.64
CA ALA A 37 12.89 -4.76 1.56
C ALA A 37 13.47 -4.56 0.14
N ALA A 38 12.71 -4.96 -0.88
CA ALA A 38 13.07 -4.78 -2.28
C ALA A 38 11.84 -4.97 -3.18
N ILE A 39 11.73 -4.17 -4.23
CA ILE A 39 10.67 -4.33 -5.23
C ILE A 39 11.09 -5.36 -6.27
N LYS A 40 10.23 -6.37 -6.48
CA LYS A 40 10.46 -7.40 -7.50
C LYS A 40 10.60 -6.80 -8.88
N GLY A 41 11.68 -7.16 -9.58
CA GLY A 41 12.05 -6.61 -10.88
C GLY A 41 13.42 -5.93 -10.87
N GLY A 42 14.19 -6.11 -9.79
CA GLY A 42 15.56 -5.58 -9.67
C GLY A 42 15.60 -4.07 -9.44
N ILE A 43 14.65 -3.54 -8.70
CA ILE A 43 14.56 -2.11 -8.36
C ILE A 43 15.32 -1.85 -7.07
N SER A 44 16.29 -0.97 -7.13
CA SER A 44 17.05 -0.48 -5.98
C SER A 44 16.39 0.73 -5.32
N THR A 45 16.87 1.11 -4.13
CA THR A 45 16.46 2.34 -3.46
C THR A 45 16.86 3.59 -4.25
N MET A 46 17.93 3.53 -5.03
CA MET A 46 18.33 4.61 -5.94
C MET A 46 17.29 4.80 -7.06
N ASP A 47 16.83 3.68 -7.64
CA ASP A 47 15.74 3.69 -8.64
C ASP A 47 14.44 4.26 -8.04
N LEU A 48 14.12 3.90 -6.77
CA LEU A 48 12.96 4.45 -6.08
C LEU A 48 13.05 5.96 -5.89
N LYS A 49 14.22 6.50 -5.60
CA LYS A 49 14.45 7.95 -5.53
C LYS A 49 14.25 8.61 -6.90
N GLU A 50 14.75 7.99 -7.96
CA GLU A 50 14.63 8.50 -9.33
C GLU A 50 13.18 8.51 -9.84
N VAL A 51 12.35 7.53 -9.43
CA VAL A 51 10.92 7.53 -9.75
C VAL A 51 10.05 8.29 -8.73
N ASN A 52 10.65 9.13 -7.89
CA ASN A 52 9.97 9.98 -6.91
C ASN A 52 9.11 9.22 -5.88
N CYS A 53 9.50 8.02 -5.49
CA CYS A 53 8.84 7.30 -4.40
C CYS A 53 8.99 8.08 -3.09
N GLN A 54 7.89 8.40 -2.43
CA GLN A 54 7.91 9.07 -1.12
C GLN A 54 7.92 8.08 0.04
N VAL A 55 7.19 6.97 -0.11
CA VAL A 55 7.01 5.95 0.93
C VAL A 55 7.20 4.58 0.32
N GLU A 56 8.06 3.76 0.91
CA GLU A 56 8.15 2.34 0.59
C GLU A 56 7.30 1.54 1.57
N LEU A 57 6.62 0.49 1.10
CA LEU A 57 5.90 -0.46 1.94
C LEU A 57 6.62 -1.80 1.95
N SER A 58 7.05 -2.23 3.14
CA SER A 58 7.66 -3.54 3.39
C SER A 58 6.71 -4.50 4.12
N ASN A 59 6.77 -5.79 3.79
CA ASN A 59 5.88 -6.79 4.39
C ASN A 59 6.48 -7.44 5.63
N THR A 60 5.85 -7.23 6.78
CA THR A 60 6.24 -7.75 8.09
C THR A 60 6.39 -9.28 8.09
N TYR A 61 5.39 -10.00 7.59
CA TYR A 61 5.44 -11.47 7.55
C TYR A 61 6.64 -11.99 6.75
N HIS A 62 6.89 -11.46 5.55
CA HIS A 62 7.99 -11.92 4.71
C HIS A 62 9.35 -11.64 5.34
N LEU A 63 9.52 -10.47 5.95
CA LEU A 63 10.76 -10.08 6.62
C LEU A 63 11.01 -10.84 7.92
N HIS A 64 9.95 -11.19 8.66
CA HIS A 64 10.02 -12.06 9.83
C HIS A 64 10.49 -13.48 9.47
N ILE A 65 9.95 -14.05 8.38
CA ILE A 65 10.35 -15.39 7.92
C ILE A 65 11.78 -15.36 7.35
N ARG A 66 12.12 -14.32 6.58
CA ARG A 66 13.42 -14.18 5.92
C ARG A 66 13.73 -12.72 5.62
N PRO A 67 14.84 -12.17 6.11
CA PRO A 67 15.95 -12.87 6.82
C PRO A 67 15.74 -13.10 8.32
N GLY A 68 14.61 -12.65 8.86
CA GLY A 68 14.29 -12.59 10.28
C GLY A 68 14.40 -11.16 10.84
N ASP A 69 13.40 -10.74 11.60
CA ASP A 69 13.35 -9.39 12.19
C ASP A 69 14.48 -9.13 13.19
N ASP A 70 14.94 -10.16 13.93
CA ASP A 70 16.09 -10.06 14.82
C ASP A 70 17.39 -9.69 14.08
N LEU A 71 17.59 -10.19 12.85
CA LEU A 71 18.73 -9.80 12.04
C LEU A 71 18.63 -8.35 11.64
N ILE A 72 17.47 -7.91 11.16
CA ILE A 72 17.22 -6.53 10.73
C ILE A 72 17.38 -5.58 11.91
N TYR A 73 16.91 -5.95 13.12
CA TYR A 73 17.13 -5.21 14.36
C TYR A 73 18.61 -4.98 14.63
N ARG A 74 19.44 -6.07 14.61
CA ARG A 74 20.89 -5.96 14.81
C ARG A 74 21.59 -5.13 13.74
N MET A 75 21.02 -5.04 12.53
CA MET A 75 21.53 -4.19 11.45
C MET A 75 21.07 -2.72 11.56
N GLY A 76 20.28 -2.39 12.59
CA GLY A 76 19.81 -1.05 12.89
C GLY A 76 18.51 -0.65 12.18
N GLY A 77 17.66 -1.64 11.86
CA GLY A 77 16.36 -1.48 11.25
C GLY A 77 16.37 -1.40 9.73
N LEU A 78 15.18 -1.35 9.11
CA LEU A 78 15.01 -1.36 7.66
C LEU A 78 15.74 -0.22 6.97
N HIS A 79 15.64 1.00 7.47
CA HIS A 79 16.25 2.18 6.85
C HIS A 79 17.75 2.00 6.61
N LYS A 80 18.48 1.42 7.57
CA LYS A 80 19.89 1.07 7.40
C LYS A 80 20.10 -0.17 6.56
N PHE A 81 19.26 -1.19 6.76
CA PHE A 81 19.42 -2.51 6.12
C PHE A 81 19.33 -2.43 4.59
N PHE A 82 18.39 -1.64 4.03
CA PHE A 82 18.28 -1.50 2.57
C PHE A 82 18.63 -0.10 2.04
N ASN A 83 19.26 0.75 2.87
CA ASN A 83 19.75 2.08 2.51
C ASN A 83 18.62 3.01 1.98
N TRP A 84 17.60 3.22 2.81
CA TRP A 84 16.46 4.08 2.50
C TRP A 84 16.32 5.18 3.55
N ASP A 85 16.22 6.44 3.12
CA ASP A 85 16.19 7.62 3.98
C ASP A 85 14.82 8.32 4.04
N ARG A 86 13.80 7.72 3.41
CA ARG A 86 12.43 8.25 3.40
C ARG A 86 11.51 7.33 4.22
N PRO A 87 10.24 7.74 4.46
CA PRO A 87 9.30 6.93 5.22
C PRO A 87 9.14 5.49 4.70
N VAL A 88 9.00 4.56 5.64
CA VAL A 88 8.64 3.16 5.40
C VAL A 88 7.37 2.85 6.18
N LEU A 89 6.39 2.25 5.52
CA LEU A 89 5.26 1.62 6.18
C LEU A 89 5.47 0.10 6.21
N THR A 90 5.24 -0.53 7.35
CA THR A 90 5.15 -1.99 7.45
C THR A 90 3.71 -2.43 7.63
N ASP A 91 3.26 -3.41 6.83
CA ASP A 91 1.97 -4.05 7.07
C ASP A 91 1.97 -4.85 8.38
N SER A 92 0.79 -5.29 8.83
CA SER A 92 0.68 -6.07 10.06
C SER A 92 1.18 -7.52 9.96
N GLY A 93 1.35 -8.02 8.75
CA GLY A 93 1.53 -9.45 8.46
C GLY A 93 0.22 -10.24 8.45
N GLY A 94 -0.87 -9.67 8.92
CA GLY A 94 -2.18 -10.33 9.05
C GLY A 94 -2.71 -10.85 7.71
N PHE A 95 -2.74 -10.02 6.67
CA PHE A 95 -3.24 -10.41 5.35
C PHE A 95 -2.48 -11.62 4.78
N GLN A 96 -1.14 -11.68 4.92
CA GLN A 96 -0.33 -12.80 4.42
C GLN A 96 -0.63 -14.07 5.20
N VAL A 97 -0.86 -13.98 6.50
CA VAL A 97 -1.30 -15.09 7.34
C VAL A 97 -2.67 -15.60 6.87
N PHE A 98 -3.60 -14.71 6.52
CA PHE A 98 -4.92 -15.08 6.03
C PHE A 98 -4.92 -15.61 4.60
N SER A 99 -4.10 -15.06 3.71
CA SER A 99 -4.07 -15.41 2.29
C SER A 99 -3.18 -16.61 1.93
N LEU A 100 -2.07 -16.82 2.66
CA LEU A 100 -1.06 -17.84 2.34
C LEU A 100 -1.18 -19.10 3.19
N ALA A 101 -1.76 -19.03 4.38
CA ALA A 101 -1.87 -20.15 5.28
C ALA A 101 -3.15 -20.98 5.02
N LYS A 102 -3.00 -22.11 4.33
CA LYS A 102 -4.11 -23.06 4.10
C LYS A 102 -4.69 -23.65 5.39
N LEU A 103 -3.86 -23.84 6.41
CA LEU A 103 -4.23 -24.32 7.75
C LEU A 103 -3.86 -23.26 8.78
N ARG A 104 -4.86 -22.57 9.29
CA ARG A 104 -4.72 -21.55 10.33
C ARG A 104 -5.75 -21.78 11.44
N LYS A 105 -5.35 -21.51 12.66
CA LYS A 105 -6.24 -21.48 13.82
C LYS A 105 -6.26 -20.07 14.40
N ILE A 106 -7.43 -19.44 14.35
CA ILE A 106 -7.67 -18.10 14.89
C ILE A 106 -8.24 -18.26 16.30
N THR A 107 -7.67 -17.56 17.24
CA THR A 107 -8.16 -17.45 18.63
C THR A 107 -8.19 -15.98 19.04
N GLU A 108 -8.61 -15.69 20.28
CA GLU A 108 -8.58 -14.33 20.80
C GLU A 108 -7.14 -13.81 21.02
N GLU A 109 -6.20 -14.71 21.29
CA GLU A 109 -4.80 -14.40 21.50
C GLU A 109 -4.10 -14.00 20.19
N GLY A 110 -4.45 -14.67 19.08
CA GLY A 110 -3.82 -14.46 17.77
C GLY A 110 -4.07 -15.62 16.83
N VAL A 111 -3.19 -15.79 15.85
CA VAL A 111 -3.30 -16.79 14.78
C VAL A 111 -2.11 -17.73 14.80
N THR A 112 -2.39 -19.03 14.83
CA THR A 112 -1.37 -20.08 14.63
C THR A 112 -1.49 -20.63 13.22
N PHE A 113 -0.38 -20.71 12.50
CA PHE A 113 -0.33 -21.18 11.12
C PHE A 113 1.02 -21.79 10.78
N ASN A 114 1.13 -22.42 9.61
CA ASN A 114 2.39 -22.98 9.13
C ASN A 114 3.02 -22.05 8.08
N SER A 115 4.32 -21.77 8.21
CA SER A 115 5.09 -21.04 7.22
C SER A 115 5.01 -21.69 5.84
N HIS A 116 4.74 -20.89 4.82
CA HIS A 116 4.71 -21.35 3.43
C HIS A 116 6.10 -21.68 2.87
N MET A 117 7.18 -21.27 3.57
CA MET A 117 8.57 -21.45 3.16
C MET A 117 9.14 -22.78 3.61
N ASP A 118 8.96 -23.13 4.89
CA ASP A 118 9.61 -24.25 5.54
C ASP A 118 8.66 -25.12 6.37
N GLY A 119 7.36 -24.79 6.38
CA GLY A 119 6.34 -25.54 7.10
C GLY A 119 6.37 -25.37 8.63
N LYS A 120 7.27 -24.58 9.20
CA LYS A 120 7.32 -24.36 10.64
C LYS A 120 6.03 -23.73 11.15
N ARG A 121 5.62 -24.18 12.33
CA ARG A 121 4.48 -23.61 13.04
C ARG A 121 4.86 -22.26 13.63
N ILE A 122 4.09 -21.24 13.32
CA ILE A 122 4.28 -19.86 13.75
C ILE A 122 3.01 -19.42 14.47
N PHE A 123 3.19 -18.66 15.55
CA PHE A 123 2.15 -17.88 16.19
C PHE A 123 2.38 -16.40 15.90
N MET A 124 1.32 -15.66 15.58
CA MET A 124 1.35 -14.22 15.41
C MET A 124 0.07 -13.62 15.99
N GLY A 125 0.23 -12.72 16.90
CA GLY A 125 -0.83 -11.94 17.51
C GLY A 125 -0.48 -10.45 17.51
N PRO A 126 -1.28 -9.61 18.15
CA PRO A 126 -1.03 -8.19 18.25
C PRO A 126 0.37 -7.84 18.76
N GLU A 127 0.78 -8.44 19.88
CA GLU A 127 2.07 -8.15 20.52
C GLU A 127 3.24 -8.63 19.66
N GLU A 128 3.15 -9.83 19.07
CA GLU A 128 4.18 -10.34 18.15
C GLU A 128 4.32 -9.47 16.92
N SER A 129 3.21 -9.06 16.31
CA SER A 129 3.24 -8.17 15.14
C SER A 129 3.88 -6.82 15.49
N MET A 130 3.52 -6.21 16.62
CA MET A 130 4.13 -4.94 17.04
C MET A 130 5.61 -5.09 17.35
N ARG A 131 6.02 -6.16 18.04
CA ARG A 131 7.44 -6.43 18.32
C ARG A 131 8.24 -6.60 17.03
N ILE A 132 7.73 -7.37 16.06
CA ILE A 132 8.40 -7.54 14.77
C ILE A 132 8.55 -6.19 14.05
N GLN A 133 7.48 -5.39 13.97
CA GLN A 133 7.52 -4.09 13.32
C GLN A 133 8.43 -3.09 14.06
N SER A 134 8.53 -3.18 15.39
CA SER A 134 9.50 -2.41 16.18
C SER A 134 10.96 -2.79 15.86
N HIS A 135 11.25 -4.08 15.70
CA HIS A 135 12.56 -4.57 15.24
C HIS A 135 12.88 -4.08 13.81
N LEU A 136 11.89 -4.05 12.94
CA LEU A 136 12.03 -3.49 11.60
C LEU A 136 12.26 -1.96 11.63
N GLY A 137 11.76 -1.26 12.64
CA GLY A 137 11.96 0.16 12.84
C GLY A 137 11.30 1.03 11.77
N SER A 138 10.16 0.60 11.22
CA SER A 138 9.42 1.37 10.22
C SER A 138 8.94 2.72 10.76
N THR A 139 8.62 3.64 9.87
CA THR A 139 8.03 4.95 10.22
C THR A 139 6.59 4.78 10.70
N ILE A 140 5.83 3.93 9.99
CA ILE A 140 4.42 3.64 10.24
C ILE A 140 4.26 2.12 10.34
N ALA A 141 3.66 1.65 11.42
CA ALA A 141 3.27 0.26 11.61
C ALA A 141 1.75 0.11 11.49
N MET A 142 1.29 -0.96 10.84
CA MET A 142 -0.13 -1.30 10.78
C MET A 142 -0.53 -2.17 11.97
N ALA A 143 -1.69 -1.91 12.56
CA ALA A 143 -2.24 -2.76 13.59
C ALA A 143 -2.52 -4.18 13.06
N PHE A 144 -2.35 -5.20 13.91
CA PHE A 144 -2.71 -6.57 13.56
C PHE A 144 -4.23 -6.72 13.54
N ASP A 145 -4.77 -7.22 12.42
CA ASP A 145 -6.20 -7.33 12.16
C ASP A 145 -6.58 -8.69 11.58
N GLU A 146 -7.87 -8.98 11.56
CA GLU A 146 -8.41 -10.13 10.86
C GLU A 146 -9.12 -9.69 9.57
N CYS A 147 -8.49 -9.98 8.43
CA CYS A 147 -9.11 -9.79 7.11
C CYS A 147 -9.98 -11.01 6.79
N VAL A 148 -11.29 -10.80 6.63
CA VAL A 148 -12.24 -11.86 6.27
C VAL A 148 -12.33 -12.03 4.76
N GLU A 149 -12.69 -13.25 4.32
CA GLU A 149 -12.99 -13.52 2.91
C GLU A 149 -14.28 -12.79 2.48
N ASN A 150 -14.41 -12.50 1.19
CA ASN A 150 -15.63 -11.94 0.64
C ASN A 150 -16.18 -12.88 -0.46
N PRO A 151 -17.45 -13.33 -0.38
CA PRO A 151 -18.42 -13.05 0.70
C PRO A 151 -18.18 -13.88 1.98
N ALA A 152 -18.55 -13.34 3.12
CA ALA A 152 -18.55 -14.03 4.41
C ALA A 152 -19.88 -13.81 5.15
N PRO A 153 -20.35 -14.78 5.98
CA PRO A 153 -21.59 -14.65 6.74
C PRO A 153 -21.52 -13.46 7.74
N TYR A 154 -22.61 -12.71 7.86
CA TYR A 154 -22.70 -11.54 8.74
C TYR A 154 -22.19 -11.80 10.17
N GLN A 155 -22.62 -12.89 10.81
CA GLN A 155 -22.21 -13.21 12.19
C GLN A 155 -20.70 -13.47 12.31
N TYR A 156 -20.10 -14.09 11.29
CA TYR A 156 -18.65 -14.29 11.27
C TYR A 156 -17.91 -12.93 11.14
N VAL A 157 -18.34 -12.08 10.22
CA VAL A 157 -17.78 -10.73 10.04
C VAL A 157 -17.93 -9.91 11.31
N LYS A 158 -19.09 -9.98 11.99
CA LYS A 158 -19.34 -9.33 13.26
C LYS A 158 -18.33 -9.76 14.33
N ASN A 159 -18.14 -11.05 14.52
CA ASN A 159 -17.18 -11.57 15.50
C ASN A 159 -15.73 -11.16 15.16
N SER A 160 -15.41 -11.14 13.88
CA SER A 160 -14.09 -10.77 13.38
C SER A 160 -13.78 -9.27 13.61
N HIS A 161 -14.73 -8.38 13.27
CA HIS A 161 -14.49 -6.95 13.48
C HIS A 161 -14.41 -6.58 14.97
N GLU A 162 -15.20 -7.22 15.83
CA GLU A 162 -15.10 -7.05 17.29
C GLU A 162 -13.73 -7.51 17.81
N ARG A 163 -13.19 -8.63 17.29
CA ARG A 163 -11.83 -9.10 17.61
C ARG A 163 -10.79 -8.11 17.15
N THR A 164 -10.90 -7.59 15.93
CA THR A 164 -9.99 -6.57 15.40
C THR A 164 -9.94 -5.32 16.29
N ILE A 165 -11.06 -4.87 16.85
CA ILE A 165 -11.08 -3.76 17.82
C ILE A 165 -10.29 -4.11 19.09
N ARG A 166 -10.48 -5.31 19.64
CA ARG A 166 -9.74 -5.76 20.83
C ARG A 166 -8.25 -5.90 20.54
N TRP A 167 -7.91 -6.44 19.39
CA TRP A 167 -6.51 -6.54 18.92
C TRP A 167 -5.86 -5.18 18.71
N LEU A 168 -6.58 -4.19 18.18
CA LEU A 168 -6.05 -2.83 18.04
C LEU A 168 -5.68 -2.21 19.41
N LYS A 169 -6.50 -2.42 20.44
CA LYS A 169 -6.18 -1.96 21.81
C LYS A 169 -4.88 -2.59 22.32
N ARG A 170 -4.67 -3.88 22.08
CA ARG A 170 -3.43 -4.59 22.42
C ARG A 170 -2.24 -4.07 21.61
N CYS A 171 -2.41 -3.86 20.28
CA CYS A 171 -1.39 -3.24 19.44
C CYS A 171 -0.97 -1.86 19.97
N ARG A 172 -1.94 -1.02 20.35
CA ARG A 172 -1.66 0.32 20.90
C ARG A 172 -0.84 0.25 22.19
N ALA A 173 -1.28 -0.58 23.12
CA ALA A 173 -0.58 -0.76 24.39
C ALA A 173 0.86 -1.29 24.20
N GLU A 174 1.04 -2.27 23.31
CA GLU A 174 2.35 -2.84 23.04
C GLU A 174 3.25 -1.86 22.27
N MET A 175 2.70 -1.09 21.32
CA MET A 175 3.45 -0.03 20.63
C MET A 175 3.97 1.02 21.61
N ASP A 176 3.12 1.47 22.56
CA ASP A 176 3.53 2.46 23.57
C ASP A 176 4.64 1.92 24.47
N ARG A 177 4.54 0.65 24.87
CA ARG A 177 5.57 -0.03 25.64
C ARG A 177 6.90 -0.12 24.88
N LEU A 178 6.86 -0.58 23.63
CA LEU A 178 8.05 -0.74 22.79
C LEU A 178 8.70 0.61 22.45
N ASN A 179 7.92 1.65 22.17
CA ASN A 179 8.44 2.99 21.89
C ASN A 179 9.13 3.63 23.12
N ALA A 180 8.77 3.20 24.33
CA ALA A 180 9.41 3.64 25.58
C ALA A 180 10.63 2.79 25.98
N GLU A 181 10.88 1.66 25.29
CA GLU A 181 11.94 0.72 25.64
C GLU A 181 13.30 1.23 25.12
N GLU A 182 14.33 1.13 25.97
CA GLU A 182 15.71 1.50 25.59
C GLU A 182 16.24 0.58 24.47
N GLY A 183 16.85 1.15 23.46
CA GLY A 183 17.41 0.41 22.32
C GLY A 183 16.41 0.17 21.17
N THR A 184 15.18 0.65 21.29
CA THR A 184 14.20 0.61 20.18
C THR A 184 14.74 1.35 18.95
N VAL A 185 14.67 0.70 17.78
CA VAL A 185 15.20 1.23 16.51
C VAL A 185 14.53 2.58 16.17
N ASN A 186 13.22 2.67 16.30
CA ASN A 186 12.45 3.89 16.06
C ASN A 186 11.46 4.14 17.22
N PRO A 187 11.85 4.90 18.26
CA PRO A 187 10.97 5.20 19.39
C PRO A 187 9.81 6.15 19.04
N SER A 188 9.77 6.66 17.81
CA SER A 188 8.69 7.49 17.27
C SER A 188 7.85 6.76 16.24
N GLN A 189 7.87 5.41 16.24
CA GLN A 189 7.07 4.61 15.32
C GLN A 189 5.57 4.88 15.54
N MET A 190 4.86 5.15 14.44
CA MET A 190 3.44 5.48 14.43
C MET A 190 2.59 4.25 14.19
N LEU A 191 1.37 4.22 14.75
CA LEU A 191 0.40 3.14 14.57
C LEU A 191 -0.79 3.60 13.74
N PHE A 192 -1.11 2.85 12.67
CA PHE A 192 -2.37 3.01 11.94
C PHE A 192 -3.34 1.89 12.31
N GLY A 193 -4.57 2.28 12.71
CA GLY A 193 -5.67 1.35 12.95
C GLY A 193 -6.37 0.96 11.65
N ILE A 194 -7.00 -0.23 11.63
CA ILE A 194 -7.63 -0.77 10.42
C ILE A 194 -9.13 -0.96 10.64
N ASN A 195 -9.93 -0.30 9.81
CA ASN A 195 -11.37 -0.51 9.74
C ASN A 195 -11.67 -1.82 9.00
N GLN A 196 -12.42 -2.70 9.66
CA GLN A 196 -12.91 -3.96 9.12
C GLN A 196 -14.44 -4.03 9.24
N GLY A 197 -15.10 -5.02 8.59
CA GLY A 197 -16.54 -5.18 8.58
C GLY A 197 -17.08 -5.78 7.28
N GLY A 198 -16.19 -6.31 6.42
CA GLY A 198 -16.58 -6.87 5.12
C GLY A 198 -17.26 -5.81 4.25
N THR A 199 -18.38 -6.19 3.64
CA THR A 199 -19.24 -5.28 2.86
C THR A 199 -20.53 -4.89 3.61
N TYR A 200 -20.56 -5.06 4.94
CA TYR A 200 -21.71 -4.71 5.78
C TYR A 200 -21.54 -3.31 6.35
N GLU A 201 -22.38 -2.38 5.91
CA GLU A 201 -22.31 -0.96 6.25
C GLU A 201 -22.36 -0.69 7.76
N ASP A 202 -23.30 -1.33 8.46
CA ASP A 202 -23.49 -1.18 9.91
C ASP A 202 -22.23 -1.61 10.68
N LEU A 203 -21.62 -2.74 10.31
CA LEU A 203 -20.38 -3.23 10.93
C LEU A 203 -19.19 -2.32 10.62
N ARG A 204 -19.11 -1.77 9.40
CA ARG A 204 -18.08 -0.78 9.02
C ARG A 204 -18.18 0.50 9.85
N ILE A 205 -19.39 1.02 10.01
CA ILE A 205 -19.65 2.23 10.81
C ILE A 205 -19.34 1.98 12.28
N GLU A 206 -19.83 0.87 12.84
CA GLU A 206 -19.59 0.48 14.23
C GLU A 206 -18.09 0.33 14.50
N ASN A 207 -17.38 -0.38 13.64
CA ASN A 207 -15.95 -0.56 13.75
C ASN A 207 -15.19 0.78 13.69
N MET A 208 -15.51 1.67 12.72
CA MET A 208 -14.81 2.95 12.59
C MET A 208 -15.02 3.84 13.83
N LYS A 209 -16.24 3.86 14.36
CA LYS A 209 -16.54 4.59 15.62
C LYS A 209 -15.74 4.04 16.81
N ALA A 210 -15.57 2.73 16.89
CA ALA A 210 -14.84 2.10 17.98
C ALA A 210 -13.32 2.29 17.87
N ILE A 211 -12.74 2.14 16.68
CA ILE A 211 -11.29 2.24 16.51
C ILE A 211 -10.76 3.67 16.63
N ARG A 212 -11.54 4.68 16.23
CA ARG A 212 -11.11 6.09 16.36
C ARG A 212 -10.93 6.53 17.82
N GLU A 213 -11.61 5.88 18.77
CA GLU A 213 -11.48 6.15 20.22
C GLU A 213 -10.15 5.61 20.80
N ILE A 214 -9.38 4.85 20.01
CA ILE A 214 -8.09 4.26 20.42
C ILE A 214 -6.89 5.20 20.10
N GLU A 215 -7.13 6.34 19.48
CA GLU A 215 -6.13 7.39 19.20
C GLU A 215 -4.91 6.89 18.39
N CYS A 216 -5.15 6.36 17.20
CA CYS A 216 -4.09 6.03 16.25
C CYS A 216 -3.56 7.28 15.52
N ASP A 217 -2.36 7.17 14.94
CA ASP A 217 -1.74 8.22 14.13
C ASP A 217 -2.39 8.35 12.74
N GLY A 218 -3.09 7.31 12.29
CA GLY A 218 -3.88 7.27 11.06
C GLY A 218 -4.83 6.08 11.05
N TYR A 219 -5.72 6.03 10.05
CA TYR A 219 -6.73 4.97 9.92
C TYR A 219 -6.79 4.44 8.49
N ALA A 220 -6.82 3.12 8.38
CA ALA A 220 -6.96 2.43 7.11
C ALA A 220 -8.35 1.81 6.95
N ILE A 221 -8.77 1.64 5.70
CA ILE A 221 -9.90 0.82 5.30
C ILE A 221 -9.32 -0.48 4.73
N GLY A 222 -9.44 -1.58 5.47
CA GLY A 222 -8.95 -2.90 5.06
C GLY A 222 -10.07 -3.82 4.59
N GLY A 223 -9.72 -5.01 4.09
CA GLY A 223 -10.67 -6.03 3.69
C GLY A 223 -11.55 -5.66 2.50
N LEU A 224 -11.07 -4.80 1.61
CA LEU A 224 -11.63 -4.48 0.31
C LEU A 224 -10.66 -4.89 -0.81
N ALA A 225 -11.13 -4.90 -2.06
CA ALA A 225 -10.42 -5.45 -3.22
C ALA A 225 -10.05 -6.95 -3.05
N VAL A 226 -10.92 -7.70 -2.36
CA VAL A 226 -10.77 -9.14 -2.08
C VAL A 226 -11.85 -10.00 -2.74
N GLY A 227 -12.56 -9.46 -3.73
CA GLY A 227 -13.56 -10.17 -4.54
C GLY A 227 -14.86 -9.43 -4.80
N GLU A 228 -15.12 -8.31 -4.13
CA GLU A 228 -16.24 -7.43 -4.42
C GLU A 228 -16.02 -6.62 -5.70
N SER A 229 -17.11 -6.06 -6.24
CA SER A 229 -17.03 -5.11 -7.37
C SER A 229 -16.45 -3.77 -6.92
N ALA A 230 -15.93 -2.99 -7.87
CA ALA A 230 -15.43 -1.64 -7.60
C ALA A 230 -16.51 -0.74 -7.02
N ASP A 231 -17.77 -0.85 -7.50
CA ASP A 231 -18.89 -0.06 -6.99
C ASP A 231 -19.19 -0.33 -5.52
N VAL A 232 -19.13 -1.60 -5.10
CA VAL A 232 -19.27 -1.98 -3.68
C VAL A 232 -18.13 -1.40 -2.85
N MET A 233 -16.89 -1.48 -3.34
CA MET A 233 -15.73 -0.88 -2.67
C MET A 233 -15.92 0.65 -2.51
N TYR A 234 -16.32 1.35 -3.56
CA TYR A 234 -16.57 2.81 -3.51
C TYR A 234 -17.67 3.17 -2.54
N HIS A 235 -18.77 2.39 -2.54
CA HIS A 235 -19.88 2.58 -1.61
C HIS A 235 -19.44 2.41 -0.15
N ILE A 236 -18.60 1.41 0.16
CA ILE A 236 -18.07 1.23 1.51
C ILE A 236 -17.14 2.38 1.92
N ILE A 237 -16.31 2.91 1.02
CA ILE A 237 -15.50 4.09 1.30
C ILE A 237 -16.40 5.28 1.66
N GLU A 238 -17.46 5.54 0.88
CA GLU A 238 -18.43 6.61 1.13
C GLU A 238 -19.17 6.43 2.46
N THR A 239 -19.47 5.19 2.84
CA THR A 239 -20.12 4.82 4.10
C THR A 239 -19.22 5.12 5.30
N VAL A 240 -17.93 4.84 5.21
CA VAL A 240 -16.96 4.97 6.32
C VAL A 240 -16.42 6.40 6.44
N GLU A 241 -16.25 7.09 5.32
CA GLU A 241 -15.60 8.41 5.24
C GLU A 241 -16.12 9.43 6.27
N PRO A 242 -17.44 9.59 6.50
CA PRO A 242 -17.96 10.57 7.46
C PRO A 242 -17.56 10.32 8.92
N TYR A 243 -17.13 9.10 9.24
CA TYR A 243 -16.74 8.71 10.60
C TYR A 243 -15.22 8.74 10.80
N MET A 244 -14.45 8.87 9.73
CA MET A 244 -12.98 8.97 9.80
C MET A 244 -12.56 10.36 10.28
N PRO A 245 -11.57 10.46 11.21
CA PRO A 245 -11.04 11.75 11.66
C PRO A 245 -10.54 12.62 10.50
N VAL A 246 -10.82 13.91 10.57
CA VAL A 246 -10.42 14.87 9.52
C VAL A 246 -8.96 15.27 9.60
N ASP A 247 -8.37 15.17 10.77
CA ASP A 247 -7.00 15.53 11.13
C ASP A 247 -6.03 14.35 11.13
N LYS A 248 -6.44 13.22 10.55
CA LYS A 248 -5.64 12.00 10.43
C LYS A 248 -5.55 11.52 8.98
N PRO A 249 -4.44 10.85 8.60
CA PRO A 249 -4.34 10.16 7.31
C PRO A 249 -5.40 9.07 7.14
N ARG A 250 -5.87 8.88 5.91
CA ARG A 250 -6.85 7.86 5.50
C ARG A 250 -6.23 6.96 4.44
N TYR A 251 -6.12 5.69 4.73
CA TYR A 251 -5.42 4.74 3.87
C TYR A 251 -6.37 3.65 3.36
N LEU A 252 -6.45 3.46 2.04
CA LEU A 252 -7.16 2.35 1.40
C LEU A 252 -6.16 1.25 1.04
N MET A 253 -6.23 0.12 1.76
CA MET A 253 -5.23 -0.94 1.67
C MET A 253 -5.40 -1.80 0.40
N GLY A 254 -4.28 -2.10 -0.25
CA GLY A 254 -4.22 -3.03 -1.38
C GLY A 254 -4.82 -2.52 -2.70
N VAL A 255 -5.17 -1.24 -2.79
CA VAL A 255 -5.83 -0.63 -3.96
C VAL A 255 -4.88 0.36 -4.64
N GLY A 256 -4.76 0.30 -5.92
CA GLY A 256 -5.28 -0.63 -6.91
C GLY A 256 -4.95 -0.18 -8.33
N THR A 257 -5.93 -0.21 -9.24
CA THR A 257 -5.74 0.35 -10.58
C THR A 257 -5.66 1.88 -10.53
N PRO A 258 -5.07 2.53 -11.55
CA PRO A 258 -5.06 4.00 -11.62
C PRO A 258 -6.48 4.60 -11.52
N GLN A 259 -7.48 3.98 -12.15
CA GLN A 259 -8.88 4.37 -12.01
C GLN A 259 -9.36 4.29 -10.55
N ASN A 260 -9.12 3.15 -9.85
CA ASN A 260 -9.55 3.01 -8.46
C ASN A 260 -8.90 4.06 -7.55
N ILE A 261 -7.65 4.45 -7.82
CA ILE A 261 -6.96 5.51 -7.08
C ILE A 261 -7.66 6.85 -7.27
N VAL A 262 -7.93 7.25 -8.53
CA VAL A 262 -8.64 8.50 -8.84
C VAL A 262 -10.02 8.53 -8.17
N GLU A 263 -10.79 7.44 -8.27
CA GLU A 263 -12.09 7.27 -7.62
C GLU A 263 -12.02 7.36 -6.09
N ALA A 264 -11.02 6.75 -5.48
CA ALA A 264 -10.89 6.75 -4.02
C ALA A 264 -10.38 8.09 -3.47
N VAL A 265 -9.51 8.80 -4.22
CA VAL A 265 -9.13 10.18 -3.88
C VAL A 265 -10.35 11.10 -3.93
N TYR A 266 -11.21 10.96 -4.94
CA TYR A 266 -12.47 11.71 -5.04
C TYR A 266 -13.37 11.52 -3.81
N ARG A 267 -13.24 10.34 -3.16
CA ARG A 267 -13.96 9.96 -1.92
C ARG A 267 -13.20 10.26 -0.62
N GLY A 268 -12.03 10.91 -0.69
CA GLY A 268 -11.32 11.42 0.48
C GLY A 268 -10.25 10.51 1.05
N VAL A 269 -9.70 9.59 0.26
CA VAL A 269 -8.57 8.72 0.64
C VAL A 269 -7.24 9.42 0.34
N ASP A 270 -6.24 9.25 1.22
CA ASP A 270 -4.94 9.91 1.15
C ASP A 270 -3.79 8.96 0.78
N PHE A 271 -3.82 7.68 1.22
CA PHE A 271 -2.75 6.71 1.10
C PHE A 271 -3.21 5.48 0.33
N PHE A 272 -2.34 4.95 -0.51
CA PHE A 272 -2.59 3.77 -1.35
C PHE A 272 -1.36 2.88 -1.41
N ASP A 273 -1.59 1.58 -1.58
CA ASP A 273 -0.56 0.61 -1.96
C ASP A 273 -1.16 -0.43 -2.89
N CYS A 274 -0.35 -1.00 -3.74
CA CYS A 274 -0.69 -2.22 -4.46
C CYS A 274 0.55 -2.85 -5.08
N VAL A 275 0.61 -4.18 -5.11
CA VAL A 275 1.67 -4.91 -5.85
C VAL A 275 1.46 -4.88 -7.37
N MET A 276 0.28 -4.42 -7.82
CA MET A 276 -0.13 -4.45 -9.23
C MET A 276 0.86 -3.74 -10.18
N PRO A 277 1.40 -2.54 -9.87
CA PRO A 277 2.33 -1.87 -10.76
C PRO A 277 3.53 -2.74 -11.13
N SER A 278 4.21 -3.28 -10.13
CA SER A 278 5.38 -4.15 -10.35
C SER A 278 4.99 -5.54 -10.88
N ARG A 279 3.86 -6.11 -10.41
CA ARG A 279 3.36 -7.41 -10.87
C ARG A 279 3.00 -7.36 -12.36
N ASN A 280 2.20 -6.39 -12.78
CA ASN A 280 1.78 -6.23 -14.17
C ASN A 280 2.96 -5.94 -15.09
N ALA A 281 3.87 -5.07 -14.68
CA ALA A 281 5.06 -4.74 -15.47
C ALA A 281 5.92 -5.96 -15.76
N ARG A 282 6.12 -6.85 -14.77
CA ARG A 282 6.88 -8.10 -14.97
C ARG A 282 6.28 -9.05 -16.01
N HIS A 283 5.03 -8.82 -16.40
CA HIS A 283 4.32 -9.55 -17.45
C HIS A 283 4.05 -8.67 -18.69
N GLY A 284 4.78 -7.56 -18.84
CA GLY A 284 4.68 -6.67 -19.99
C GLY A 284 3.41 -5.81 -20.05
N ASN A 285 2.59 -5.79 -18.98
CA ASN A 285 1.40 -4.94 -18.90
C ASN A 285 1.78 -3.59 -18.27
N LEU A 286 1.67 -2.52 -19.04
CA LEU A 286 2.14 -1.19 -18.69
C LEU A 286 0.99 -0.18 -18.68
N PHE A 287 1.07 0.78 -17.78
CA PHE A 287 0.12 1.86 -17.64
C PHE A 287 0.61 3.12 -18.33
N THR A 288 -0.27 3.82 -19.02
CA THR A 288 0.01 5.12 -19.65
C THR A 288 -1.16 6.06 -19.44
N TRP A 289 -0.95 7.35 -19.66
CA TRP A 289 -2.03 8.35 -19.61
C TRP A 289 -3.11 8.16 -20.70
N LYS A 290 -2.85 7.33 -21.68
CA LYS A 290 -3.77 6.96 -22.77
C LYS A 290 -4.32 5.54 -22.62
N GLY A 291 -4.28 4.98 -21.39
CA GLY A 291 -4.73 3.62 -21.11
C GLY A 291 -3.60 2.59 -21.05
N LYS A 292 -3.96 1.31 -20.94
CA LYS A 292 -3.03 0.19 -20.73
C LYS A 292 -2.53 -0.38 -22.05
N ILE A 293 -1.26 -0.80 -22.06
CA ILE A 293 -0.68 -1.56 -23.17
C ILE A 293 -0.12 -2.90 -22.69
N ASN A 294 -0.14 -3.92 -23.55
CA ASN A 294 0.64 -5.13 -23.32
C ASN A 294 1.80 -5.13 -24.33
N LEU A 295 3.00 -4.86 -23.83
CA LEU A 295 4.20 -4.70 -24.66
C LEU A 295 4.62 -5.99 -25.38
N LEU A 296 4.11 -7.16 -24.95
CA LEU A 296 4.42 -8.44 -25.60
C LEU A 296 3.68 -8.64 -26.93
N ASN A 297 2.67 -7.80 -27.24
CA ASN A 297 1.93 -7.85 -28.51
C ASN A 297 2.87 -7.62 -29.68
N GLU A 298 2.57 -8.30 -30.80
CA GLU A 298 3.41 -8.28 -31.98
C GLU A 298 3.50 -6.92 -32.66
N LYS A 299 2.45 -6.12 -32.59
CA LYS A 299 2.43 -4.76 -33.15
C LYS A 299 3.54 -3.83 -32.59
N TYR A 300 4.18 -4.20 -31.47
CA TYR A 300 5.30 -3.46 -30.89
C TYR A 300 6.69 -4.02 -31.29
N ALA A 301 6.74 -5.01 -32.18
CA ALA A 301 8.01 -5.63 -32.55
C ALA A 301 8.98 -4.67 -33.24
N GLU A 302 8.44 -3.73 -34.02
CA GLU A 302 9.20 -2.71 -34.74
C GLU A 302 8.85 -1.28 -34.34
N ASP A 303 8.24 -1.11 -33.15
CA ASP A 303 7.81 0.19 -32.66
C ASP A 303 8.98 0.91 -31.97
N GLU A 304 9.52 1.94 -32.62
CA GLU A 304 10.64 2.75 -32.15
C GLU A 304 10.24 3.75 -31.06
N ARG A 305 8.94 3.99 -30.85
CA ARG A 305 8.46 4.93 -29.84
C ARG A 305 8.75 4.42 -28.43
N PRO A 306 8.87 5.31 -27.43
CA PRO A 306 8.92 4.92 -26.02
C PRO A 306 7.60 4.28 -25.56
N ILE A 307 7.56 3.68 -24.37
CA ILE A 307 6.32 3.13 -23.78
C ILE A 307 5.22 4.20 -23.78
N ALA A 308 5.55 5.41 -23.33
CA ALA A 308 4.68 6.59 -23.36
C ALA A 308 5.54 7.82 -23.71
N GLU A 309 5.12 8.59 -24.72
CA GLU A 309 5.87 9.75 -25.22
C GLU A 309 5.96 10.87 -24.20
N GLU A 310 4.91 11.05 -23.42
CA GLU A 310 4.77 12.04 -22.35
C GLU A 310 5.45 11.62 -21.04
N CYS A 311 6.03 10.43 -20.95
CA CYS A 311 6.56 9.88 -19.73
C CYS A 311 8.03 10.27 -19.50
N GLY A 312 8.32 10.84 -18.34
CA GLY A 312 9.67 11.25 -17.93
C GLY A 312 10.53 10.15 -17.30
N CYS A 313 10.08 8.88 -17.26
CA CYS A 313 10.83 7.81 -16.61
C CYS A 313 12.11 7.42 -17.38
N PRO A 314 13.12 6.83 -16.70
CA PRO A 314 14.37 6.40 -17.34
C PRO A 314 14.17 5.44 -18.50
N ALA A 315 13.16 4.55 -18.42
CA ALA A 315 12.86 3.61 -19.51
C ALA A 315 12.38 4.34 -20.76
N CYS A 316 11.41 5.26 -20.64
CA CYS A 316 10.87 6.00 -21.78
C CYS A 316 11.86 6.99 -22.40
N LYS A 317 12.75 7.58 -21.60
CA LYS A 317 13.77 8.50 -22.09
C LYS A 317 14.84 7.84 -22.96
N ASN A 318 15.10 6.54 -22.77
CA ASN A 318 16.28 5.90 -23.33
C ASN A 318 15.99 4.69 -24.21
N TYR A 319 14.77 4.12 -24.16
CA TYR A 319 14.50 2.82 -24.83
C TYR A 319 13.16 2.82 -25.56
N SER A 320 13.16 2.13 -26.71
CA SER A 320 11.96 1.92 -27.53
C SER A 320 11.13 0.74 -27.02
N ARG A 321 9.86 0.71 -27.41
CA ARG A 321 8.95 -0.44 -27.19
C ARG A 321 9.52 -1.71 -27.80
N SER A 322 10.05 -1.63 -29.02
CA SER A 322 10.70 -2.74 -29.74
C SER A 322 11.82 -3.35 -28.90
N TYR A 323 12.76 -2.52 -28.40
CA TYR A 323 13.88 -3.02 -27.62
C TYR A 323 13.44 -3.67 -26.30
N ILE A 324 12.55 -3.02 -25.54
CA ILE A 324 12.07 -3.59 -24.27
C ILE A 324 11.31 -4.90 -24.53
N ARG A 325 10.48 -4.95 -25.59
CA ARG A 325 9.80 -6.19 -26.01
C ARG A 325 10.80 -7.30 -26.36
N HIS A 326 11.87 -6.98 -27.11
CA HIS A 326 12.96 -7.92 -27.41
C HIS A 326 13.55 -8.51 -26.12
N LEU A 327 13.86 -7.68 -25.13
CA LEU A 327 14.40 -8.12 -23.85
C LEU A 327 13.47 -9.11 -23.12
N PHE A 328 12.15 -8.87 -23.14
CA PHE A 328 11.17 -9.82 -22.60
C PHE A 328 11.19 -11.15 -23.37
N LYS A 329 11.24 -11.12 -24.71
CA LYS A 329 11.30 -12.32 -25.54
C LYS A 329 12.59 -13.11 -25.33
N ALA A 330 13.71 -12.41 -25.14
CA ALA A 330 15.01 -12.97 -24.80
C ALA A 330 15.13 -13.42 -23.33
N ARG A 331 14.13 -13.13 -22.49
CA ARG A 331 14.13 -13.37 -21.03
C ARG A 331 15.25 -12.65 -20.28
N GLU A 332 15.68 -11.51 -20.80
CA GLU A 332 16.66 -10.65 -20.17
C GLU A 332 16.04 -9.91 -18.97
N ALA A 333 16.70 -9.94 -17.81
CA ALA A 333 16.23 -9.29 -16.59
C ALA A 333 16.03 -7.77 -16.75
N LEU A 334 16.80 -7.14 -17.63
CA LEU A 334 16.70 -5.71 -17.93
C LEU A 334 15.32 -5.33 -18.47
N GLY A 335 14.70 -6.17 -19.29
CA GLY A 335 13.34 -5.90 -19.80
C GLY A 335 12.31 -5.76 -18.69
N MET A 336 12.36 -6.67 -17.73
CA MET A 336 11.50 -6.62 -16.54
C MET A 336 11.77 -5.37 -15.70
N ARG A 337 13.06 -5.06 -15.46
CA ARG A 337 13.45 -3.88 -14.68
C ARG A 337 12.94 -2.57 -15.30
N LEU A 338 13.13 -2.38 -16.62
CA LEU A 338 12.68 -1.18 -17.34
C LEU A 338 11.16 -1.03 -17.28
N ALA A 339 10.42 -2.13 -17.44
CA ALA A 339 8.96 -2.15 -17.34
C ALA A 339 8.48 -1.78 -15.93
N VAL A 340 9.13 -2.31 -14.89
CA VAL A 340 8.79 -2.00 -13.50
C VAL A 340 9.09 -0.53 -13.18
N LEU A 341 10.26 -0.02 -13.58
CA LEU A 341 10.59 1.41 -13.43
C LEU A 341 9.53 2.31 -14.06
N HIS A 342 9.07 1.98 -15.27
CA HIS A 342 8.02 2.74 -15.94
C HIS A 342 6.72 2.76 -15.13
N ASN A 343 6.22 1.59 -14.70
CA ASN A 343 4.97 1.53 -13.96
C ASN A 343 5.06 2.22 -12.59
N LEU A 344 6.17 2.10 -11.88
CA LEU A 344 6.35 2.81 -10.61
C LEU A 344 6.39 4.32 -10.81
N TYR A 345 7.11 4.77 -11.83
CA TYR A 345 7.13 6.19 -12.20
C TYR A 345 5.71 6.68 -12.53
N PHE A 346 4.96 5.93 -13.34
CA PHE A 346 3.60 6.29 -13.72
C PHE A 346 2.68 6.48 -12.49
N TYR A 347 2.74 5.56 -11.52
CA TYR A 347 1.93 5.68 -10.30
C TYR A 347 2.33 6.88 -9.43
N ASN A 348 3.63 7.14 -9.29
CA ASN A 348 4.11 8.31 -8.54
C ASN A 348 3.78 9.63 -9.26
N ASP A 349 3.86 9.66 -10.61
CA ASP A 349 3.47 10.79 -11.45
C ASP A 349 1.95 11.03 -11.39
N LEU A 350 1.15 9.97 -11.40
CA LEU A 350 -0.31 10.05 -11.18
C LEU A 350 -0.62 10.78 -9.86
N MET A 351 0.04 10.36 -8.78
CA MET A 351 -0.17 11.00 -7.48
C MET A 351 0.31 12.46 -7.47
N GLN A 352 1.41 12.77 -8.16
CA GLN A 352 1.87 14.15 -8.30
C GLN A 352 0.85 15.02 -9.05
N LYS A 353 0.34 14.55 -10.19
CA LYS A 353 -0.68 15.29 -10.96
C LYS A 353 -2.01 15.45 -10.22
N ILE A 354 -2.38 14.46 -9.40
CA ILE A 354 -3.54 14.59 -8.49
C ILE A 354 -3.31 15.71 -7.48
N ARG A 355 -2.12 15.77 -6.85
CA ARG A 355 -1.79 16.86 -5.92
C ARG A 355 -1.77 18.21 -6.60
N ASP A 356 -1.18 18.30 -7.79
CA ASP A 356 -1.13 19.54 -8.57
C ASP A 356 -2.56 20.03 -8.90
N ALA A 357 -3.43 19.13 -9.35
CA ALA A 357 -4.83 19.44 -9.63
C ALA A 357 -5.59 19.91 -8.37
N LEU A 358 -5.35 19.28 -7.22
CA LEU A 358 -5.92 19.70 -5.93
C LEU A 358 -5.37 21.08 -5.51
N ASP A 359 -4.07 21.34 -5.64
CA ASP A 359 -3.44 22.61 -5.30
C ASP A 359 -3.97 23.76 -6.17
N GLU A 360 -4.32 23.47 -7.43
CA GLU A 360 -4.92 24.41 -8.37
C GLU A 360 -6.45 24.55 -8.23
N GLY A 361 -7.14 23.60 -7.54
CA GLY A 361 -8.60 23.57 -7.43
C GLY A 361 -9.27 23.09 -8.71
N ARG A 362 -8.66 22.14 -9.39
CA ARG A 362 -9.12 21.55 -10.66
C ARG A 362 -9.23 20.03 -10.59
N TYR A 363 -9.40 19.47 -9.39
CA TYR A 363 -9.41 18.01 -9.24
C TYR A 363 -10.67 17.39 -9.87
N GLU A 364 -11.81 18.06 -9.84
CA GLU A 364 -13.03 17.59 -10.50
C GLU A 364 -12.84 17.50 -12.02
N GLU A 365 -12.19 18.49 -12.65
CA GLU A 365 -11.81 18.47 -14.06
C GLU A 365 -10.85 17.31 -14.38
N PHE A 366 -9.84 17.12 -13.52
CA PHE A 366 -8.89 16.00 -13.62
C PHE A 366 -9.62 14.65 -13.53
N TYR A 367 -10.52 14.50 -12.57
CA TYR A 367 -11.31 13.28 -12.37
C TYR A 367 -12.09 12.94 -13.66
N HIS A 368 -12.89 13.86 -14.17
CA HIS A 368 -13.69 13.63 -15.37
C HIS A 368 -12.85 13.38 -16.63
N THR A 369 -11.65 13.94 -16.69
CA THR A 369 -10.74 13.74 -17.83
C THR A 369 -10.14 12.35 -17.84
N TYR A 370 -9.76 11.81 -16.67
CA TYR A 370 -8.88 10.64 -16.60
C TYR A 370 -9.54 9.39 -16.04
N VAL A 371 -10.64 9.46 -15.30
CA VAL A 371 -11.19 8.30 -14.58
C VAL A 371 -11.52 7.12 -15.52
N ASP A 372 -12.18 7.38 -16.64
CA ASP A 372 -12.51 6.34 -17.62
C ASP A 372 -11.34 5.99 -18.52
N LEU A 373 -10.56 6.98 -18.94
CA LEU A 373 -9.40 6.80 -19.80
C LEU A 373 -8.35 5.86 -19.18
N LEU A 374 -8.13 5.96 -17.87
CA LEU A 374 -7.19 5.11 -17.14
C LEU A 374 -7.68 3.67 -16.96
N ALA A 375 -8.96 3.40 -17.13
CA ALA A 375 -9.53 2.05 -17.13
C ALA A 375 -9.31 1.31 -18.46
N GLU A 376 -9.27 2.04 -19.55
CA GLU A 376 -9.28 1.50 -20.91
C GLU A 376 -7.98 0.79 -21.31
N ARG A 377 -8.09 -0.10 -22.30
CA ARG A 377 -6.93 -0.52 -23.10
C ARG A 377 -6.68 0.51 -24.19
N ARG A 378 -5.45 0.97 -24.29
CA ARG A 378 -5.06 1.90 -25.34
C ARG A 378 -5.36 1.30 -26.73
N LYS A 379 -6.08 2.06 -27.52
CA LYS A 379 -6.35 1.77 -28.94
C LYS A 379 -5.27 2.47 -29.76
N ASP A 380 -4.16 1.79 -30.04
CA ASP A 380 -3.12 2.25 -30.98
C ASP A 380 -3.40 1.73 -32.40
#